data_d7767927fb571d475ca71716ef68f3af
#
_entry.id   d7767927fb571d475ca71716ef68f3af
#
_cell.length_a   1.000
_cell.length_b   1.000
_cell.length_c   1.000
_cell.angle_alpha   90.00
_cell.angle_beta   90.00
_cell.angle_gamma   90.00
#
_symmetry.space_group_name_H-M   'P 1'
#
loop_
_entity.id
_entity.type
_entity.pdbx_description
1 polymer ?
#
loop_
_entity_poly.entity_id
_entity_poly.type
_entity_poly.pdbx_seq_one_letter_code
_entity_poly.pdbx_strand_id
1 'polypeptide(L)'
;GVLTPGLINAHCHLELSHLKNVIPPHTGLIDFLCSVVTKRDFNPGQKMEAISKAEKEMDENGIVAVGDICNTADAIDAKRQSRICWNSFIEVISFTDANAENAIRHYLTVLEKHKEELEWPNQNVLTPHAPYSISPKTFEMLNEATSEKIISIHNQEHPAEDELYKTGGGDYLKLFSIFGVNKSPFPITCKSSIRSYLPHFNKQQSILLVHNTYMPGEDIDFANEYANTHTIELTYCICINANLYIENKTPPVNEFRKRGCRLVLGTDSYSSNWQLDICREMYTVQKNFPEIPLAEILCWATSNGATALGQDDRLGSFNKGKKPGLVAISGLENGKLSESSKARRIL
;
A
#
# COMPACT_ATOMS: atom_id res chain seq x y z
N GLY A 1 -14.73 24.32 -8.23
CA GLY A 1 -13.83 23.21 -8.47
C GLY A 1 -12.37 23.63 -8.46
N VAL A 2 -11.48 22.66 -8.47
CA VAL A 2 -10.03 22.87 -8.52
C VAL A 2 -9.43 22.03 -9.64
N LEU A 3 -8.39 22.55 -10.31
CA LEU A 3 -7.56 21.79 -11.23
C LEU A 3 -6.29 21.36 -10.51
N THR A 4 -5.91 20.10 -10.68
CA THR A 4 -4.75 19.50 -10.03
C THR A 4 -3.97 18.62 -11.03
N PRO A 5 -2.69 18.36 -10.81
CA PRO A 5 -2.00 17.25 -11.46
C PRO A 5 -2.77 15.95 -11.28
N GLY A 6 -2.51 14.96 -12.11
CA GLY A 6 -3.06 13.62 -11.93
C GLY A 6 -2.81 13.07 -10.54
N LEU A 7 -3.80 12.36 -10.02
CA LEU A 7 -3.77 11.78 -8.66
C LEU A 7 -2.90 10.52 -8.64
N ILE A 8 -2.25 10.29 -7.51
CA ILE A 8 -1.39 9.12 -7.28
C ILE A 8 -2.02 8.23 -6.22
N ASN A 9 -2.21 6.96 -6.53
CA ASN A 9 -2.62 5.92 -5.60
C ASN A 9 -1.38 5.13 -5.17
N ALA A 10 -0.83 5.43 -4.01
CA ALA A 10 0.46 4.87 -3.60
C ALA A 10 0.39 3.41 -3.15
N HIS A 11 -0.81 2.86 -2.92
CA HIS A 11 -1.02 1.46 -2.52
C HIS A 11 -2.37 0.94 -2.97
N CYS A 12 -2.35 -0.14 -3.74
CA CYS A 12 -3.53 -0.84 -4.26
C CYS A 12 -3.22 -2.34 -4.42
N HIS A 13 -4.25 -3.19 -4.41
CA HIS A 13 -4.19 -4.60 -4.82
C HIS A 13 -5.19 -4.82 -5.96
N LEU A 14 -4.79 -4.51 -7.19
CA LEU A 14 -5.65 -4.62 -8.36
C LEU A 14 -6.13 -6.06 -8.59
N GLU A 15 -5.29 -7.05 -8.29
CA GLU A 15 -5.60 -8.48 -8.41
C GLU A 15 -6.80 -8.93 -7.56
N LEU A 16 -7.12 -8.21 -6.47
CA LEU A 16 -8.22 -8.52 -5.55
C LEU A 16 -9.55 -7.83 -5.93
N SER A 17 -9.63 -7.19 -7.09
CA SER A 17 -10.83 -6.43 -7.51
C SER A 17 -12.09 -7.29 -7.61
N HIS A 18 -11.96 -8.58 -7.86
CA HIS A 18 -13.06 -9.54 -7.89
C HIS A 18 -13.71 -9.79 -6.52
N LEU A 19 -13.06 -9.39 -5.43
CA LEU A 19 -13.58 -9.51 -4.07
C LEU A 19 -14.45 -8.32 -3.63
N LYS A 20 -14.79 -7.40 -4.53
CA LYS A 20 -15.68 -6.27 -4.23
C LYS A 20 -16.99 -6.75 -3.63
N ASN A 21 -17.34 -6.28 -2.42
CA ASN A 21 -18.53 -6.65 -1.64
C ASN A 21 -18.61 -8.14 -1.20
N VAL A 22 -17.52 -8.91 -1.29
CA VAL A 22 -17.49 -10.32 -0.87
C VAL A 22 -17.22 -10.45 0.64
N ILE A 23 -16.41 -9.56 1.18
CA ILE A 23 -16.07 -9.53 2.60
C ILE A 23 -16.80 -8.32 3.21
N PRO A 24 -17.61 -8.51 4.27
CA PRO A 24 -18.31 -7.39 4.89
C PRO A 24 -17.34 -6.46 5.64
N PRO A 25 -17.70 -5.17 5.83
CA PRO A 25 -16.90 -4.26 6.64
C PRO A 25 -16.90 -4.63 8.12
N HIS A 26 -15.92 -4.10 8.86
CA HIS A 26 -15.81 -4.19 10.33
C HIS A 26 -15.61 -5.61 10.87
N THR A 27 -14.93 -6.45 10.12
CA THR A 27 -14.59 -7.82 10.54
C THR A 27 -13.38 -7.88 11.48
N GLY A 28 -12.57 -6.81 11.51
CA GLY A 28 -11.21 -6.85 12.04
C GLY A 28 -10.24 -7.53 11.07
N LEU A 29 -8.95 -7.18 11.16
CA LEU A 29 -7.94 -7.60 10.19
C LEU A 29 -7.79 -9.12 10.09
N ILE A 30 -7.78 -9.83 11.22
CA ILE A 30 -7.51 -11.27 11.21
C ILE A 30 -8.61 -12.04 10.46
N ASP A 31 -9.89 -11.73 10.72
CA ASP A 31 -11.02 -12.36 10.04
C ASP A 31 -11.12 -11.93 8.58
N PHE A 32 -10.74 -10.68 8.28
CA PHE A 32 -10.60 -10.17 6.93
C PHE A 32 -9.55 -10.99 6.15
N LEU A 33 -8.32 -11.14 6.66
CA LEU A 33 -7.25 -11.90 6.02
C LEU A 33 -7.63 -13.38 5.81
N CYS A 34 -8.22 -14.01 6.83
CA CYS A 34 -8.75 -15.38 6.69
C CYS A 34 -9.79 -15.47 5.57
N SER A 35 -10.64 -14.44 5.44
CA SER A 35 -11.66 -14.40 4.37
C SER A 35 -11.03 -14.18 2.99
N VAL A 36 -10.02 -13.30 2.85
CA VAL A 36 -9.30 -13.12 1.59
C VAL A 36 -8.68 -14.44 1.13
N VAL A 37 -7.96 -15.14 2.02
CA VAL A 37 -7.28 -16.41 1.69
C VAL A 37 -8.27 -17.47 1.25
N THR A 38 -9.43 -17.60 1.94
CA THR A 38 -10.39 -18.68 1.70
C THR A 38 -11.40 -18.39 0.61
N LYS A 39 -11.62 -17.10 0.25
CA LYS A 39 -12.64 -16.69 -0.74
C LYS A 39 -12.07 -16.16 -2.05
N ARG A 40 -10.75 -16.14 -2.23
CA ARG A 40 -10.10 -15.57 -3.42
C ARG A 40 -10.16 -16.44 -4.68
N ASP A 41 -10.70 -17.64 -4.59
CA ASP A 41 -10.81 -18.57 -5.72
C ASP A 41 -12.04 -18.23 -6.57
N PHE A 42 -11.80 -17.63 -7.74
CA PHE A 42 -12.81 -17.22 -8.70
C PHE A 42 -12.41 -17.70 -10.09
N ASN A 43 -13.40 -17.80 -10.98
CA ASN A 43 -13.16 -18.07 -12.39
C ASN A 43 -12.21 -17.03 -12.99
N PRO A 44 -11.16 -17.43 -13.74
CA PRO A 44 -10.19 -16.50 -14.31
C PRO A 44 -10.82 -15.38 -15.14
N GLY A 45 -11.89 -15.65 -15.92
CA GLY A 45 -12.59 -14.62 -16.68
C GLY A 45 -13.23 -13.54 -15.79
N GLN A 46 -13.82 -13.93 -14.66
CA GLN A 46 -14.39 -12.99 -13.71
C GLN A 46 -13.32 -12.12 -13.05
N LYS A 47 -12.15 -12.70 -12.71
CA LYS A 47 -11.01 -11.95 -12.19
C LYS A 47 -10.53 -10.89 -13.19
N MET A 48 -10.31 -11.28 -14.44
CA MET A 48 -9.85 -10.38 -15.50
C MET A 48 -10.85 -9.26 -15.78
N GLU A 49 -12.15 -9.55 -15.81
CA GLU A 49 -13.20 -8.54 -15.98
C GLU A 49 -13.20 -7.53 -14.81
N ALA A 50 -13.10 -8.02 -13.57
CA ALA A 50 -13.04 -7.17 -12.39
C ALA A 50 -11.78 -6.28 -12.38
N ILE A 51 -10.63 -6.82 -12.73
CA ILE A 51 -9.35 -6.10 -12.86
C ILE A 51 -9.47 -4.99 -13.91
N SER A 52 -9.95 -5.30 -15.12
CA SER A 52 -10.09 -4.31 -16.20
C SER A 52 -11.08 -3.21 -15.85
N LYS A 53 -12.17 -3.56 -15.16
CA LYS A 53 -13.15 -2.58 -14.69
C LYS A 53 -12.57 -1.66 -13.62
N ALA A 54 -11.80 -2.20 -12.68
CA ALA A 54 -11.17 -1.43 -11.62
C ALA A 54 -10.09 -0.48 -12.16
N GLU A 55 -9.27 -0.94 -13.10
CA GLU A 55 -8.29 -0.11 -13.81
C GLU A 55 -8.96 1.08 -14.49
N LYS A 56 -10.00 0.81 -15.28
CA LYS A 56 -10.75 1.86 -15.99
C LYS A 56 -11.39 2.87 -15.02
N GLU A 57 -11.95 2.42 -13.93
CA GLU A 57 -12.54 3.28 -12.89
C GLU A 57 -11.47 4.20 -12.26
N MET A 58 -10.29 3.68 -11.97
CA MET A 58 -9.17 4.47 -11.46
C MET A 58 -8.70 5.53 -12.48
N ASP A 59 -8.56 5.16 -13.76
CA ASP A 59 -8.18 6.08 -14.82
C ASP A 59 -9.21 7.22 -14.99
N GLU A 60 -10.50 6.89 -15.01
CA GLU A 60 -11.59 7.87 -15.12
C GLU A 60 -11.64 8.82 -13.92
N ASN A 61 -11.32 8.34 -12.71
CA ASN A 61 -11.23 9.11 -11.47
C ASN A 61 -9.92 9.93 -11.36
N GLY A 62 -9.12 9.98 -12.42
CA GLY A 62 -7.96 10.85 -12.50
C GLY A 62 -6.68 10.31 -11.87
N ILE A 63 -6.60 9.03 -11.59
CA ILE A 63 -5.37 8.38 -11.13
C ILE A 63 -4.43 8.21 -12.33
N VAL A 64 -3.18 8.66 -12.19
CA VAL A 64 -2.16 8.61 -13.25
C VAL A 64 -0.98 7.70 -12.90
N ALA A 65 -0.81 7.36 -11.63
CA ALA A 65 0.15 6.35 -11.20
C ALA A 65 -0.37 5.56 -10.00
N VAL A 66 0.01 4.28 -9.93
CA VAL A 66 -0.41 3.35 -8.88
C VAL A 66 0.78 2.55 -8.39
N GLY A 67 0.95 2.45 -7.07
CA GLY A 67 1.75 1.43 -6.41
C GLY A 67 0.87 0.20 -6.19
N ASP A 68 1.03 -0.81 -7.04
CA ASP A 68 0.15 -1.98 -7.04
C ASP A 68 0.86 -3.22 -6.50
N ILE A 69 0.27 -3.84 -5.51
CA ILE A 69 0.76 -5.06 -4.87
C ILE A 69 0.31 -6.27 -5.68
N CYS A 70 1.24 -7.12 -6.06
CA CYS A 70 1.01 -8.25 -6.96
C CYS A 70 1.57 -9.56 -6.38
N ASN A 71 0.77 -10.61 -6.37
CA ASN A 71 1.23 -11.97 -6.07
C ASN A 71 1.33 -12.83 -7.33
N THR A 72 0.66 -12.42 -8.40
CA THR A 72 0.53 -13.15 -9.67
C THR A 72 0.82 -12.26 -10.88
N ALA A 73 0.61 -12.77 -12.06
CA ALA A 73 0.68 -12.04 -13.34
C ALA A 73 -0.71 -11.65 -13.88
N ASP A 74 -1.79 -11.85 -13.12
CA ASP A 74 -3.17 -11.74 -13.60
C ASP A 74 -3.53 -10.32 -14.10
N ALA A 75 -2.88 -9.28 -13.52
CA ALA A 75 -3.16 -7.89 -13.87
C ALA A 75 -2.31 -7.33 -15.03
N ILE A 76 -1.34 -8.08 -15.56
CA ILE A 76 -0.38 -7.58 -16.56
C ILE A 76 -1.09 -7.04 -17.81
N ASP A 77 -2.05 -7.78 -18.36
CA ASP A 77 -2.75 -7.36 -19.59
C ASP A 77 -3.53 -6.05 -19.41
N ALA A 78 -4.17 -5.85 -18.27
CA ALA A 78 -4.85 -4.60 -17.96
C ALA A 78 -3.84 -3.44 -17.82
N LYS A 79 -2.74 -3.67 -17.10
CA LYS A 79 -1.67 -2.67 -16.91
C LYS A 79 -1.01 -2.26 -18.24
N ARG A 80 -0.74 -3.22 -19.12
CA ARG A 80 -0.12 -2.97 -20.43
C ARG A 80 -0.99 -2.10 -21.35
N GLN A 81 -2.31 -2.21 -21.25
CA GLN A 81 -3.27 -1.43 -22.03
C GLN A 81 -3.63 -0.10 -21.37
N SER A 82 -3.19 0.13 -20.15
CA SER A 82 -3.54 1.27 -19.33
C SER A 82 -2.75 2.54 -19.67
N ARG A 83 -3.36 3.69 -19.44
CA ARG A 83 -2.67 4.99 -19.41
C ARG A 83 -2.04 5.32 -18.06
N ILE A 84 -2.33 4.53 -17.04
CA ILE A 84 -1.78 4.66 -15.68
C ILE A 84 -0.35 4.12 -15.68
N CYS A 85 0.55 4.81 -15.00
CA CYS A 85 1.89 4.33 -14.72
C CYS A 85 1.87 3.37 -13.52
N TRP A 86 2.38 2.16 -13.69
CA TRP A 86 2.31 1.12 -12.67
C TRP A 86 3.67 0.88 -12.02
N ASN A 87 3.72 0.99 -10.69
CA ASN A 87 4.81 0.47 -9.88
C ASN A 87 4.31 -0.88 -9.30
N SER A 88 4.72 -2.00 -9.91
CA SER A 88 4.32 -3.34 -9.46
C SER A 88 5.24 -3.82 -8.35
N PHE A 89 4.73 -3.89 -7.14
CA PHE A 89 5.38 -4.44 -5.96
C PHE A 89 5.06 -5.93 -5.88
N ILE A 90 6.00 -6.78 -6.32
CA ILE A 90 5.81 -8.24 -6.31
C ILE A 90 6.01 -8.73 -4.89
N GLU A 91 4.90 -9.04 -4.25
CA GLU A 91 4.77 -9.24 -2.82
C GLU A 91 5.18 -10.65 -2.40
N VAL A 92 6.30 -10.75 -1.70
CA VAL A 92 6.82 -12.01 -1.16
C VAL A 92 6.10 -12.37 0.13
N ILE A 93 5.68 -13.63 0.25
CA ILE A 93 5.14 -14.25 1.47
C ILE A 93 5.96 -15.50 1.76
N SER A 94 6.56 -15.59 2.96
CA SER A 94 7.34 -16.75 3.39
C SER A 94 7.43 -16.81 4.91
N PHE A 95 6.62 -17.65 5.52
CA PHE A 95 6.52 -17.74 6.99
C PHE A 95 7.73 -18.37 7.67
N THR A 96 8.53 -19.19 6.97
CA THR A 96 9.62 -19.95 7.58
C THR A 96 10.92 -19.82 6.81
N ASP A 97 12.05 -19.84 7.52
CA ASP A 97 13.39 -19.82 6.93
C ASP A 97 13.64 -20.96 5.96
N ALA A 98 13.07 -22.14 6.24
CA ALA A 98 13.19 -23.32 5.37
C ALA A 98 12.56 -23.09 3.99
N ASN A 99 11.54 -22.23 3.88
CA ASN A 99 10.87 -21.92 2.62
C ASN A 99 11.41 -20.66 1.92
N ALA A 100 12.31 -19.91 2.54
CA ALA A 100 12.75 -18.59 2.05
C ALA A 100 13.26 -18.63 0.60
N GLU A 101 14.17 -19.55 0.28
CA GLU A 101 14.75 -19.66 -1.07
C GLU A 101 13.73 -20.04 -2.14
N ASN A 102 12.80 -20.95 -1.81
CA ASN A 102 11.74 -21.36 -2.72
C ASN A 102 10.75 -20.21 -2.97
N ALA A 103 10.37 -19.47 -1.94
CA ALA A 103 9.51 -18.33 -2.04
C ALA A 103 10.14 -17.24 -2.92
N ILE A 104 11.38 -16.84 -2.63
CA ILE A 104 12.10 -15.84 -3.46
C ILE A 104 12.18 -16.30 -4.92
N ARG A 105 12.53 -17.55 -5.18
CA ARG A 105 12.58 -18.09 -6.56
C ARG A 105 11.22 -18.00 -7.26
N HIS A 106 10.14 -18.35 -6.57
CA HIS A 106 8.79 -18.26 -7.10
C HIS A 106 8.45 -16.82 -7.50
N TYR A 107 8.63 -15.86 -6.57
CA TYR A 107 8.28 -14.46 -6.83
C TYR A 107 9.22 -13.76 -7.82
N LEU A 108 10.47 -14.21 -7.95
CA LEU A 108 11.34 -13.80 -9.06
C LEU A 108 10.77 -14.20 -10.43
N THR A 109 10.13 -15.37 -10.55
CA THR A 109 9.45 -15.76 -11.79
C THR A 109 8.27 -14.82 -12.11
N VAL A 110 7.53 -14.38 -11.11
CA VAL A 110 6.45 -13.39 -11.28
C VAL A 110 7.04 -12.03 -11.67
N LEU A 111 8.11 -11.60 -11.00
CA LEU A 111 8.80 -10.34 -11.30
C LEU A 111 9.31 -10.29 -12.75
N GLU A 112 9.95 -11.35 -13.22
CA GLU A 112 10.46 -11.39 -14.59
C GLU A 112 9.33 -11.27 -15.63
N LYS A 113 8.18 -11.93 -15.42
CA LYS A 113 7.01 -11.74 -16.29
C LYS A 113 6.53 -10.28 -16.32
N HIS A 114 6.51 -9.59 -15.17
CA HIS A 114 6.14 -8.18 -15.13
C HIS A 114 7.16 -7.31 -15.88
N LYS A 115 8.46 -7.59 -15.75
CA LYS A 115 9.52 -6.85 -16.45
C LYS A 115 9.49 -7.05 -17.97
N GLU A 116 9.18 -8.27 -18.41
CA GLU A 116 9.09 -8.59 -19.84
C GLU A 116 7.92 -7.88 -20.54
N GLU A 117 6.81 -7.67 -19.82
CA GLU A 117 5.55 -7.18 -20.39
C GLU A 117 5.27 -5.69 -20.07
N LEU A 118 5.88 -5.14 -19.02
CA LEU A 118 5.65 -3.78 -18.53
C LEU A 118 6.96 -2.99 -18.52
N GLU A 119 7.24 -2.37 -19.67
CA GLU A 119 8.41 -1.50 -19.83
C GLU A 119 8.25 -0.15 -19.12
N TRP A 120 9.37 0.59 -19.05
CA TRP A 120 9.36 1.96 -18.55
C TRP A 120 8.24 2.81 -19.22
N PRO A 121 7.46 3.65 -18.51
CA PRO A 121 7.71 4.15 -17.14
C PRO A 121 7.23 3.23 -16.01
N ASN A 122 6.71 2.05 -16.29
CA ASN A 122 6.33 1.09 -15.26
C ASN A 122 7.58 0.56 -14.54
N GLN A 123 7.48 0.34 -13.23
CA GLN A 123 8.55 -0.19 -12.41
C GLN A 123 8.07 -1.50 -11.75
N ASN A 124 8.99 -2.44 -11.63
CA ASN A 124 8.67 -3.75 -11.08
C ASN A 124 9.77 -4.15 -10.09
N VAL A 125 9.41 -4.51 -8.86
CA VAL A 125 10.34 -4.83 -7.78
C VAL A 125 9.76 -5.88 -6.83
N LEU A 126 10.62 -6.73 -6.22
CA LEU A 126 10.21 -7.55 -5.08
C LEU A 126 9.94 -6.67 -3.87
N THR A 127 8.98 -7.05 -3.05
CA THR A 127 8.65 -6.36 -1.81
C THR A 127 8.22 -7.35 -0.73
N PRO A 128 8.43 -7.09 0.56
CA PRO A 128 7.81 -7.88 1.62
C PRO A 128 6.32 -7.59 1.73
N HIS A 129 5.50 -8.59 2.02
CA HIS A 129 4.08 -8.40 2.28
C HIS A 129 3.84 -7.64 3.60
N ALA A 130 4.15 -8.28 4.70
CA ALA A 130 3.92 -7.75 6.05
C ALA A 130 4.86 -8.43 7.06
N PRO A 131 5.13 -7.83 8.21
CA PRO A 131 6.05 -8.40 9.20
C PRO A 131 5.67 -9.82 9.63
N TYR A 132 4.37 -10.07 9.79
CA TYR A 132 3.82 -11.37 10.22
C TYR A 132 3.82 -12.46 9.14
N SER A 133 4.38 -12.19 7.97
CA SER A 133 4.40 -13.14 6.84
C SER A 133 5.78 -13.35 6.24
N ILE A 134 6.81 -12.74 6.80
CA ILE A 134 8.19 -12.78 6.29
C ILE A 134 9.14 -13.30 7.36
N SER A 135 9.78 -14.45 7.10
CA SER A 135 10.78 -15.00 8.01
C SER A 135 12.07 -14.16 8.04
N PRO A 136 12.88 -14.26 9.13
CA PRO A 136 14.15 -13.54 9.21
C PRO A 136 15.06 -13.76 8.00
N LYS A 137 15.24 -15.00 7.55
CA LYS A 137 16.03 -15.31 6.35
C LYS A 137 15.45 -14.69 5.09
N THR A 138 14.12 -14.61 4.96
CA THR A 138 13.47 -13.97 3.82
C THR A 138 13.69 -12.46 3.85
N PHE A 139 13.65 -11.82 5.02
CA PHE A 139 14.02 -10.40 5.15
C PHE A 139 15.47 -10.14 4.73
N GLU A 140 16.42 -10.97 5.13
CA GLU A 140 17.83 -10.85 4.70
C GLU A 140 17.97 -10.93 3.18
N MET A 141 17.31 -11.91 2.55
CA MET A 141 17.33 -12.07 1.09
C MET A 141 16.67 -10.89 0.37
N LEU A 142 15.54 -10.38 0.89
CA LEU A 142 14.88 -9.19 0.36
C LEU A 142 15.73 -7.93 0.52
N ASN A 143 16.42 -7.75 1.66
CA ASN A 143 17.30 -6.62 1.88
C ASN A 143 18.36 -6.52 0.78
N GLU A 144 18.99 -7.65 0.42
CA GLU A 144 19.96 -7.69 -0.67
C GLU A 144 19.33 -7.46 -2.06
N ALA A 145 18.18 -8.11 -2.32
CA ALA A 145 17.50 -8.03 -3.62
C ALA A 145 16.90 -6.65 -3.90
N THR A 146 16.66 -5.85 -2.86
CA THR A 146 15.97 -4.55 -2.96
C THR A 146 16.88 -3.35 -2.60
N SER A 147 18.20 -3.54 -2.64
CA SER A 147 19.18 -2.47 -2.43
C SER A 147 18.86 -1.26 -3.33
N GLU A 148 18.76 -0.06 -2.74
CA GLU A 148 18.47 1.21 -3.44
C GLU A 148 17.14 1.21 -4.22
N LYS A 149 16.19 0.34 -3.85
CA LYS A 149 14.88 0.26 -4.49
C LYS A 149 13.78 0.86 -3.62
N ILE A 150 12.68 1.20 -4.28
CA ILE A 150 11.44 1.55 -3.61
C ILE A 150 10.70 0.24 -3.32
N ILE A 151 10.35 0.03 -2.05
CA ILE A 151 9.60 -1.15 -1.60
C ILE A 151 8.39 -0.71 -0.77
N SER A 152 7.44 -1.64 -0.58
CA SER A 152 6.24 -1.42 0.22
C SER A 152 6.13 -2.51 1.28
N ILE A 153 5.58 -2.21 2.45
CA ILE A 153 5.28 -3.20 3.49
C ILE A 153 4.05 -2.74 4.29
N HIS A 154 3.10 -3.64 4.53
CA HIS A 154 2.02 -3.41 5.48
C HIS A 154 2.61 -3.29 6.90
N ASN A 155 2.21 -2.29 7.66
CA ASN A 155 2.83 -1.94 8.93
C ASN A 155 1.81 -1.58 9.99
N GLN A 156 1.91 -2.22 11.15
CA GLN A 156 1.13 -1.95 12.36
C GLN A 156 -0.35 -1.63 12.08
N GLU A 157 -0.95 -2.49 11.23
CA GLU A 157 -2.34 -2.37 10.81
C GLU A 157 -3.30 -2.84 11.90
N HIS A 158 -2.88 -3.80 12.76
CA HIS A 158 -3.66 -4.35 13.87
C HIS A 158 -2.78 -4.57 15.12
N PRO A 159 -3.31 -4.44 16.35
CA PRO A 159 -2.54 -4.59 17.59
C PRO A 159 -1.89 -5.98 17.75
N ALA A 160 -2.51 -7.02 17.21
CA ALA A 160 -1.98 -8.39 17.26
C ALA A 160 -0.61 -8.53 16.56
N GLU A 161 -0.24 -7.60 15.68
CA GLU A 161 1.08 -7.59 15.04
C GLU A 161 2.18 -7.36 16.09
N ASP A 162 1.99 -6.39 16.96
CA ASP A 162 2.88 -6.13 18.09
C ASP A 162 2.87 -7.29 19.10
N GLU A 163 1.69 -7.83 19.40
CA GLU A 163 1.53 -8.97 20.31
C GLU A 163 2.32 -10.20 19.83
N LEU A 164 2.26 -10.48 18.53
CA LEU A 164 3.00 -11.58 17.89
C LEU A 164 4.51 -11.48 18.17
N TYR A 165 5.10 -10.30 17.99
CA TYR A 165 6.53 -10.07 18.23
C TYR A 165 6.90 -9.98 19.72
N LYS A 166 5.98 -9.51 20.55
CA LYS A 166 6.21 -9.42 22.00
C LYS A 166 6.12 -10.78 22.71
N THR A 167 5.20 -11.64 22.26
CA THR A 167 4.83 -12.85 23.03
C THR A 167 4.92 -14.15 22.22
N GLY A 168 4.94 -14.09 20.90
CA GLY A 168 4.81 -15.25 20.01
C GLY A 168 3.38 -15.79 19.94
N GLY A 169 2.40 -15.11 20.53
CA GLY A 169 0.99 -15.48 20.61
C GLY A 169 0.07 -14.49 19.85
N GLY A 170 -1.19 -14.50 20.23
CA GLY A 170 -2.19 -13.57 19.71
C GLY A 170 -2.98 -14.09 18.50
N ASP A 171 -3.83 -13.25 17.97
CA ASP A 171 -4.85 -13.61 16.98
C ASP A 171 -4.27 -14.07 15.64
N TYR A 172 -3.03 -13.69 15.29
CA TYR A 172 -2.36 -14.18 14.07
C TYR A 172 -2.18 -15.72 14.05
N LEU A 173 -2.20 -16.40 15.20
CA LEU A 173 -2.16 -17.87 15.23
C LEU A 173 -3.37 -18.49 14.50
N LYS A 174 -4.52 -17.81 14.48
CA LYS A 174 -5.69 -18.22 13.69
C LYS A 174 -5.39 -18.20 12.19
N LEU A 175 -4.78 -17.14 11.69
CA LEU A 175 -4.35 -17.05 10.29
C LEU A 175 -3.31 -18.11 9.95
N PHE A 176 -2.30 -18.31 10.80
CA PHE A 176 -1.25 -19.30 10.57
C PHE A 176 -1.79 -20.72 10.52
N SER A 177 -2.83 -21.04 11.30
CA SER A 177 -3.45 -22.36 11.30
C SER A 177 -4.03 -22.75 9.94
N ILE A 178 -4.48 -21.80 9.13
CA ILE A 178 -4.97 -22.02 7.75
C ILE A 178 -3.84 -22.57 6.86
N PHE A 179 -2.59 -22.16 7.15
CA PHE A 179 -1.39 -22.60 6.42
C PHE A 179 -0.69 -23.80 7.11
N GLY A 180 -1.34 -24.44 8.10
CA GLY A 180 -0.76 -25.57 8.84
C GLY A 180 0.35 -25.18 9.82
N VAL A 181 0.48 -23.91 10.16
CA VAL A 181 1.47 -23.40 11.13
C VAL A 181 0.79 -23.20 12.48
N ASN A 182 1.07 -24.08 13.45
CA ASN A 182 0.36 -24.14 14.73
C ASN A 182 0.97 -23.25 15.84
N LYS A 183 2.07 -22.57 15.57
CA LYS A 183 2.74 -21.64 16.50
C LYS A 183 3.43 -20.54 15.71
N SER A 184 3.73 -19.42 16.37
CA SER A 184 4.48 -18.34 15.71
C SER A 184 5.79 -18.86 15.12
N PRO A 185 6.05 -18.64 13.83
CA PRO A 185 7.33 -18.95 13.20
C PRO A 185 8.39 -17.87 13.45
N PHE A 186 8.01 -16.76 14.09
CA PHE A 186 8.87 -15.59 14.29
C PHE A 186 9.52 -15.60 15.67
N PRO A 187 10.74 -15.03 15.80
CA PRO A 187 11.39 -14.88 17.09
C PRO A 187 10.61 -13.90 17.99
N ILE A 188 10.54 -14.21 19.28
CA ILE A 188 10.01 -13.30 20.29
C ILE A 188 11.09 -12.25 20.56
N THR A 189 10.82 -10.99 20.21
CA THR A 189 11.76 -9.90 20.36
C THR A 189 11.47 -9.04 21.59
N CYS A 190 10.30 -9.19 22.20
CA CYS A 190 9.77 -8.32 23.26
C CYS A 190 9.64 -6.85 22.83
N LYS A 191 9.60 -6.56 21.53
CA LYS A 191 9.49 -5.23 20.93
C LYS A 191 8.21 -5.12 20.11
N SER A 192 7.86 -3.89 19.68
CA SER A 192 6.83 -3.69 18.66
C SER A 192 7.26 -4.27 17.33
N SER A 193 6.30 -4.49 16.44
CA SER A 193 6.53 -5.05 15.12
C SER A 193 7.60 -4.26 14.35
N ILE A 194 7.42 -2.95 14.19
CA ILE A 194 8.36 -2.12 13.42
C ILE A 194 9.79 -2.14 14.00
N ARG A 195 9.93 -2.17 15.32
CA ARG A 195 11.24 -2.29 15.99
C ARG A 195 11.89 -3.66 15.79
N SER A 196 11.09 -4.65 15.41
CA SER A 196 11.54 -6.03 15.17
C SER A 196 11.97 -6.25 13.73
N TYR A 197 11.24 -5.69 12.74
CA TYR A 197 11.53 -5.98 11.34
C TYR A 197 12.31 -4.88 10.61
N LEU A 198 12.10 -3.58 10.92
CA LEU A 198 12.76 -2.49 10.20
C LEU A 198 14.29 -2.61 10.20
N PRO A 199 14.94 -3.09 11.27
CA PRO A 199 16.39 -3.30 11.28
C PRO A 199 16.95 -4.32 10.28
N HIS A 200 16.11 -5.09 9.60
CA HIS A 200 16.55 -5.93 8.49
C HIS A 200 16.88 -5.13 7.23
N PHE A 201 16.36 -3.90 7.08
CA PHE A 201 16.62 -3.04 5.93
C PHE A 201 17.71 -2.02 6.24
N ASN A 202 18.79 -2.01 5.44
CA ASN A 202 19.95 -1.15 5.63
C ASN A 202 20.74 -0.90 4.33
N LYS A 203 20.08 -1.04 3.18
CA LYS A 203 20.67 -0.92 1.84
C LYS A 203 20.10 0.27 1.06
N GLN A 204 19.86 1.40 1.75
CA GLN A 204 19.38 2.65 1.16
C GLN A 204 18.04 2.49 0.40
N GLN A 205 17.15 1.62 0.91
CA GLN A 205 15.81 1.48 0.37
C GLN A 205 14.98 2.74 0.63
N SER A 206 14.01 3.01 -0.27
CA SER A 206 12.87 3.88 0.00
C SER A 206 11.67 3.00 0.36
N ILE A 207 11.14 3.10 1.59
CA ILE A 207 10.14 2.17 2.12
C ILE A 207 8.79 2.88 2.30
N LEU A 208 7.75 2.36 1.63
CA LEU A 208 6.37 2.72 1.92
C LEU A 208 5.85 1.86 3.07
N LEU A 209 5.62 2.49 4.22
CA LEU A 209 4.95 1.89 5.37
C LEU A 209 3.45 2.08 5.20
N VAL A 210 2.70 1.00 5.00
CA VAL A 210 1.27 1.07 4.63
C VAL A 210 0.37 0.84 5.83
N HIS A 211 -0.78 1.50 5.87
CA HIS A 211 -1.79 1.55 6.92
C HIS A 211 -1.38 2.31 8.16
N ASN A 212 -0.44 1.80 8.96
CA ASN A 212 0.05 2.43 10.18
C ASN A 212 -1.06 2.76 11.20
N THR A 213 -2.16 1.99 11.21
CA THR A 213 -3.40 2.27 11.95
C THR A 213 -3.17 2.33 13.45
N TYR A 214 -2.27 1.47 13.95
CA TYR A 214 -1.96 1.34 15.36
C TYR A 214 -0.52 1.72 15.71
N MET A 215 0.15 2.47 14.83
CA MET A 215 1.53 2.90 15.05
C MET A 215 1.59 4.03 16.09
N PRO A 216 2.17 3.81 17.28
CA PRO A 216 2.28 4.84 18.31
C PRO A 216 3.40 5.84 17.99
N GLY A 217 3.36 7.02 18.62
CA GLY A 217 4.34 8.09 18.40
C GLY A 217 5.78 7.67 18.62
N GLU A 218 6.04 6.86 19.64
CA GLU A 218 7.38 6.33 19.94
C GLU A 218 7.94 5.39 18.88
N ASP A 219 7.06 4.72 18.13
CA ASP A 219 7.48 3.87 17.00
C ASP A 219 7.71 4.68 15.74
N ILE A 220 6.95 5.78 15.56
CA ILE A 220 7.24 6.77 14.51
C ILE A 220 8.62 7.41 14.75
N ASP A 221 8.91 7.81 16.00
CA ASP A 221 10.20 8.40 16.36
C ASP A 221 11.34 7.42 16.11
N PHE A 222 11.20 6.17 16.56
CA PHE A 222 12.17 5.11 16.30
C PHE A 222 12.41 4.88 14.79
N ALA A 223 11.33 4.77 14.01
CA ALA A 223 11.44 4.51 12.59
C ALA A 223 12.19 5.64 11.86
N ASN A 224 11.86 6.90 12.17
CA ASN A 224 12.51 8.06 11.58
C ASN A 224 14.00 8.16 11.99
N GLU A 225 14.34 7.89 13.25
CA GLU A 225 15.71 7.87 13.73
C GLU A 225 16.53 6.75 13.06
N TYR A 226 15.96 5.54 12.97
CA TYR A 226 16.58 4.42 12.28
C TYR A 226 16.84 4.73 10.81
N ALA A 227 15.84 5.27 10.12
CA ALA A 227 15.94 5.62 8.70
C ALA A 227 17.03 6.67 8.44
N ASN A 228 17.08 7.72 9.25
CA ASN A 228 18.11 8.75 9.15
C ASN A 228 19.52 8.17 9.36
N THR A 229 19.67 7.25 10.32
CA THR A 229 20.97 6.62 10.63
C THR A 229 21.46 5.70 9.50
N HIS A 230 20.52 5.03 8.79
CA HIS A 230 20.84 4.02 7.77
C HIS A 230 20.63 4.50 6.34
N THR A 231 20.38 5.81 6.14
CA THR A 231 20.13 6.40 4.82
C THR A 231 18.93 5.73 4.10
N ILE A 232 17.90 5.40 4.86
CA ILE A 232 16.62 4.88 4.35
C ILE A 232 15.65 6.05 4.23
N GLU A 233 14.85 6.08 3.16
CA GLU A 233 13.72 7.00 3.06
C GLU A 233 12.42 6.32 3.49
N LEU A 234 11.70 6.93 4.44
CA LEU A 234 10.39 6.46 4.83
C LEU A 234 9.28 7.35 4.28
N THR A 235 8.23 6.71 3.79
CA THR A 235 6.98 7.33 3.39
C THR A 235 5.83 6.57 4.03
N TYR A 236 4.90 7.28 4.67
CA TYR A 236 3.76 6.68 5.37
C TYR A 236 2.53 6.77 4.48
N CYS A 237 2.06 5.62 4.00
CA CYS A 237 0.88 5.50 3.15
C CYS A 237 -0.37 5.32 4.00
N ILE A 238 -1.32 6.24 3.83
CA ILE A 238 -2.60 6.25 4.54
C ILE A 238 -3.68 5.69 3.60
N CYS A 239 -4.28 4.56 3.97
CA CYS A 239 -5.43 3.95 3.30
C CYS A 239 -6.65 4.11 4.20
N ILE A 240 -7.10 5.36 4.41
CA ILE A 240 -8.05 5.69 5.48
C ILE A 240 -9.40 4.96 5.33
N ASN A 241 -9.90 4.81 4.10
CA ASN A 241 -11.16 4.09 3.88
C ASN A 241 -11.00 2.59 4.15
N ALA A 242 -9.87 1.98 3.77
CA ALA A 242 -9.58 0.58 4.09
C ALA A 242 -9.46 0.36 5.60
N ASN A 243 -8.76 1.24 6.31
CA ASN A 243 -8.66 1.18 7.77
C ASN A 243 -10.05 1.29 8.45
N LEU A 244 -10.92 2.18 7.95
CA LEU A 244 -12.31 2.28 8.42
C LEU A 244 -13.13 1.05 8.03
N TYR A 245 -12.93 0.50 6.84
CA TYR A 245 -13.63 -0.69 6.38
C TYR A 245 -13.31 -1.92 7.22
N ILE A 246 -12.03 -2.15 7.50
CA ILE A 246 -11.57 -3.35 8.22
C ILE A 246 -11.74 -3.17 9.73
N GLU A 247 -11.15 -2.09 10.30
CA GLU A 247 -10.96 -1.89 11.73
C GLU A 247 -11.92 -0.85 12.34
N ASN A 248 -12.67 -0.12 11.51
CA ASN A 248 -13.44 1.07 11.93
C ASN A 248 -12.58 2.06 12.73
N LYS A 249 -11.32 2.24 12.32
CA LYS A 249 -10.34 3.08 12.99
C LYS A 249 -9.51 3.87 11.98
N THR A 250 -9.17 5.11 12.33
CA THR A 250 -8.25 5.94 11.53
C THR A 250 -6.82 5.83 12.04
N PRO A 251 -5.80 5.89 11.16
CA PRO A 251 -4.41 6.02 11.58
C PRO A 251 -4.15 7.34 12.30
N PRO A 252 -3.06 7.47 13.09
CA PRO A 252 -2.76 8.67 13.86
C PRO A 252 -2.15 9.79 12.99
N VAL A 253 -2.89 10.27 11.99
CA VAL A 253 -2.44 11.23 10.95
C VAL A 253 -1.77 12.46 11.57
N ASN A 254 -2.32 13.01 12.65
CA ASN A 254 -1.75 14.19 13.30
C ASN A 254 -0.40 13.91 13.97
N GLU A 255 -0.15 12.68 14.43
CA GLU A 255 1.16 12.31 15.00
C GLU A 255 2.24 12.25 13.91
N PHE A 256 1.91 11.77 12.71
CA PHE A 256 2.81 11.80 11.55
C PHE A 256 3.10 13.25 11.12
N ARG A 257 2.06 14.09 11.03
CA ARG A 257 2.21 15.51 10.66
C ARG A 257 3.09 16.28 11.64
N LYS A 258 2.90 16.10 12.94
CA LYS A 258 3.71 16.76 13.99
C LYS A 258 5.20 16.41 13.88
N ARG A 259 5.52 15.22 13.35
CA ARG A 259 6.90 14.73 13.18
C ARG A 259 7.46 15.02 11.78
N GLY A 260 6.73 15.75 10.94
CA GLY A 260 7.18 16.10 9.60
C GLY A 260 7.31 14.90 8.65
N CYS A 261 6.56 13.81 8.92
CA CYS A 261 6.59 12.61 8.08
C CYS A 261 6.04 12.90 6.68
N ARG A 262 6.63 12.29 5.66
CA ARG A 262 6.07 12.30 4.30
C ARG A 262 4.84 11.39 4.26
N LEU A 263 3.67 11.98 4.05
CA LEU A 263 2.41 11.26 3.91
C LEU A 263 2.01 11.12 2.43
N VAL A 264 1.42 9.98 2.10
CA VAL A 264 0.79 9.69 0.80
C VAL A 264 -0.53 8.97 1.02
N LEU A 265 -1.37 8.89 -0.03
CA LEU A 265 -2.65 8.21 0.01
C LEU A 265 -2.63 6.93 -0.83
N GLY A 266 -3.27 5.89 -0.32
CA GLY A 266 -3.55 4.65 -1.02
C GLY A 266 -5.01 4.24 -0.83
N THR A 267 -5.53 3.41 -1.72
CA THR A 267 -6.91 2.90 -1.62
C THR A 267 -6.99 1.53 -0.98
N ASP A 268 -5.89 0.79 -0.95
CA ASP A 268 -5.90 -0.65 -0.75
C ASP A 268 -6.76 -1.34 -1.84
N SER A 269 -7.39 -2.47 -1.57
CA SER A 269 -8.13 -3.27 -2.54
C SER A 269 -9.65 -3.04 -2.50
N TYR A 270 -10.35 -3.52 -3.52
CA TYR A 270 -11.81 -3.65 -3.46
C TYR A 270 -12.31 -4.68 -2.45
N SER A 271 -11.45 -5.53 -1.89
CA SER A 271 -11.84 -6.43 -0.80
C SER A 271 -12.00 -5.70 0.54
N SER A 272 -11.33 -4.56 0.68
CA SER A 272 -11.20 -3.74 1.90
C SER A 272 -11.70 -2.31 1.74
N ASN A 273 -12.28 -1.93 0.60
CA ASN A 273 -12.71 -0.56 0.34
C ASN A 273 -14.01 -0.53 -0.48
N TRP A 274 -14.77 0.53 -0.35
CA TRP A 274 -15.99 0.76 -1.13
C TRP A 274 -15.70 1.17 -2.57
N GLN A 275 -14.55 1.83 -2.82
CA GLN A 275 -14.10 2.32 -4.13
C GLN A 275 -12.58 2.50 -4.21
N LEU A 276 -12.02 2.46 -5.44
CA LEU A 276 -10.61 2.78 -5.71
C LEU A 276 -10.51 4.24 -6.22
N ASP A 277 -10.72 5.20 -5.31
CA ASP A 277 -10.83 6.64 -5.65
C ASP A 277 -10.08 7.50 -4.64
N ILE A 278 -8.97 8.11 -5.07
CA ILE A 278 -8.13 8.98 -4.24
C ILE A 278 -8.87 10.26 -3.81
N CYS A 279 -9.82 10.75 -4.61
CA CYS A 279 -10.63 11.90 -4.19
C CYS A 279 -11.50 11.54 -2.96
N ARG A 280 -11.97 10.30 -2.88
CA ARG A 280 -12.72 9.80 -1.72
C ARG A 280 -11.82 9.56 -0.50
N GLU A 281 -10.58 9.11 -0.70
CA GLU A 281 -9.59 9.05 0.38
C GLU A 281 -9.32 10.45 0.94
N MET A 282 -9.06 11.44 0.07
CA MET A 282 -8.88 12.84 0.48
C MET A 282 -10.08 13.39 1.25
N TYR A 283 -11.31 13.13 0.78
CA TYR A 283 -12.53 13.55 1.47
C TYR A 283 -12.62 12.94 2.87
N THR A 284 -12.35 11.65 3.00
CA THR A 284 -12.40 10.95 4.28
C THR A 284 -11.32 11.44 5.24
N VAL A 285 -10.12 11.75 4.75
CA VAL A 285 -9.09 12.43 5.56
C VAL A 285 -9.61 13.77 6.07
N GLN A 286 -10.12 14.63 5.18
CA GLN A 286 -10.59 15.96 5.58
C GLN A 286 -11.79 15.92 6.52
N LYS A 287 -12.67 14.91 6.39
CA LYS A 287 -13.82 14.69 7.28
C LYS A 287 -13.39 14.33 8.69
N ASN A 288 -12.38 13.47 8.84
CA ASN A 288 -11.89 13.01 10.14
C ASN A 288 -10.86 13.97 10.78
N PHE A 289 -10.17 14.77 9.95
CA PHE A 289 -9.14 15.73 10.34
C PHE A 289 -9.42 17.09 9.70
N PRO A 290 -10.50 17.80 10.11
CA PRO A 290 -10.98 19.01 9.44
C PRO A 290 -10.02 20.22 9.53
N GLU A 291 -9.02 20.15 10.39
CA GLU A 291 -7.95 21.14 10.54
C GLU A 291 -6.87 21.03 9.45
N ILE A 292 -6.81 19.90 8.70
CA ILE A 292 -5.83 19.73 7.64
C ILE A 292 -6.30 20.48 6.38
N PRO A 293 -5.51 21.43 5.87
CA PRO A 293 -5.87 22.16 4.65
C PRO A 293 -5.96 21.23 3.44
N LEU A 294 -6.94 21.46 2.55
CA LEU A 294 -7.06 20.71 1.30
C LEU A 294 -5.77 20.74 0.46
N ALA A 295 -5.06 21.86 0.46
CA ALA A 295 -3.79 21.99 -0.26
C ALA A 295 -2.73 21.00 0.22
N GLU A 296 -2.67 20.73 1.54
CA GLU A 296 -1.77 19.73 2.12
C GLU A 296 -2.16 18.31 1.69
N ILE A 297 -3.46 17.98 1.76
CA ILE A 297 -3.98 16.66 1.34
C ILE A 297 -3.75 16.43 -0.16
N LEU A 298 -3.89 17.48 -0.97
CA LEU A 298 -3.55 17.43 -2.40
C LEU A 298 -2.07 17.12 -2.65
N CYS A 299 -1.15 17.65 -1.84
CA CYS A 299 0.26 17.26 -1.93
C CYS A 299 0.47 15.77 -1.65
N TRP A 300 -0.26 15.19 -0.67
CA TRP A 300 -0.18 13.76 -0.40
C TRP A 300 -0.67 12.92 -1.58
N ALA A 301 -1.73 13.37 -2.24
CA ALA A 301 -2.36 12.72 -3.38
C ALA A 301 -1.64 12.98 -4.73
N THR A 302 -0.63 13.86 -4.78
CA THR A 302 0.05 14.24 -6.02
C THR A 302 1.58 14.21 -5.87
N SER A 303 2.22 15.31 -5.44
CA SER A 303 3.69 15.43 -5.41
C SER A 303 4.35 14.40 -4.48
N ASN A 304 3.81 14.20 -3.27
CA ASN A 304 4.37 13.22 -2.34
C ASN A 304 4.23 11.80 -2.89
N GLY A 305 3.05 11.46 -3.46
CA GLY A 305 2.82 10.17 -4.10
C GLY A 305 3.76 9.93 -5.28
N ALA A 306 4.00 10.95 -6.11
CA ALA A 306 4.94 10.85 -7.22
C ALA A 306 6.37 10.58 -6.73
N THR A 307 6.83 11.29 -5.70
CA THR A 307 8.14 11.04 -5.08
C THR A 307 8.22 9.63 -4.48
N ALA A 308 7.17 9.21 -3.76
CA ALA A 308 7.13 7.89 -3.13
C ALA A 308 7.20 6.74 -4.13
N LEU A 309 6.71 6.94 -5.35
CA LEU A 309 6.77 5.95 -6.43
C LEU A 309 7.93 6.19 -7.41
N GLY A 310 8.85 7.14 -7.15
CA GLY A 310 9.97 7.46 -8.05
C GLY A 310 9.54 7.96 -9.42
N GLN A 311 8.43 8.72 -9.48
CA GLN A 311 7.84 9.29 -10.70
C GLN A 311 7.82 10.82 -10.67
N ASP A 312 8.53 11.44 -9.75
CA ASP A 312 8.48 12.89 -9.53
C ASP A 312 9.23 13.70 -10.59
N ASP A 313 10.06 13.06 -11.41
CA ASP A 313 10.60 13.66 -12.64
C ASP A 313 9.54 13.95 -13.70
N ARG A 314 8.42 13.21 -13.69
CA ARG A 314 7.35 13.26 -14.71
C ARG A 314 6.00 13.70 -14.16
N LEU A 315 5.66 13.31 -12.93
CA LEU A 315 4.34 13.45 -12.34
C LEU A 315 4.34 14.38 -11.12
N GLY A 316 3.19 14.53 -10.49
CA GLY A 316 3.00 15.16 -9.19
C GLY A 316 2.94 16.69 -9.18
N SER A 317 3.35 17.40 -10.24
CA SER A 317 3.27 18.86 -10.30
C SER A 317 3.23 19.38 -11.73
N PHE A 318 2.78 20.64 -11.93
CA PHE A 318 2.78 21.34 -13.22
C PHE A 318 4.12 22.01 -13.55
N ASN A 319 5.22 21.60 -12.93
CA ASN A 319 6.52 22.15 -13.22
C ASN A 319 6.93 21.88 -14.67
N LYS A 320 7.70 22.83 -15.25
CA LYS A 320 8.17 22.71 -16.63
C LYS A 320 8.92 21.39 -16.85
N GLY A 321 8.57 20.69 -17.93
CA GLY A 321 9.17 19.40 -18.32
C GLY A 321 8.38 18.18 -17.85
N LYS A 322 7.45 18.31 -16.89
CA LYS A 322 6.60 17.22 -16.45
C LYS A 322 5.36 17.05 -17.31
N LYS A 323 4.78 15.86 -17.28
CA LYS A 323 3.53 15.49 -17.95
C LYS A 323 2.59 14.81 -16.94
N PRO A 324 2.14 15.55 -15.92
CA PRO A 324 1.43 14.96 -14.79
C PRO A 324 -0.02 14.59 -15.11
N GLY A 325 -0.53 14.85 -16.32
CA GLY A 325 -1.96 14.84 -16.59
C GLY A 325 -2.68 16.05 -15.98
N LEU A 326 -3.98 16.14 -16.20
CA LEU A 326 -4.85 17.19 -15.65
C LEU A 326 -6.12 16.58 -15.11
N VAL A 327 -6.43 16.86 -13.86
CA VAL A 327 -7.63 16.40 -13.18
C VAL A 327 -8.45 17.58 -12.68
N ALA A 328 -9.76 17.53 -12.92
CA ALA A 328 -10.71 18.47 -12.34
C ALA A 328 -11.40 17.81 -11.13
N ILE A 329 -11.36 18.47 -9.99
CA ILE A 329 -12.14 18.09 -8.81
C ILE A 329 -13.30 19.09 -8.68
N SER A 330 -14.52 18.57 -8.76
CA SER A 330 -15.78 19.33 -8.64
C SER A 330 -16.43 19.08 -7.28
N GLY A 331 -17.54 19.77 -6.99
CA GLY A 331 -18.34 19.55 -5.78
C GLY A 331 -17.67 20.00 -4.49
N LEU A 332 -16.77 21.01 -4.54
CA LEU A 332 -16.21 21.62 -3.34
C LEU A 332 -17.22 22.56 -2.70
N GLU A 333 -17.29 22.54 -1.37
CA GLU A 333 -18.09 23.43 -0.55
C GLU A 333 -17.18 24.24 0.38
N ASN A 334 -17.26 25.57 0.32
CA ASN A 334 -16.40 26.48 1.10
C ASN A 334 -14.88 26.14 1.03
N GLY A 335 -14.41 25.70 -0.15
CA GLY A 335 -13.00 25.34 -0.36
C GLY A 335 -12.59 23.98 0.20
N LYS A 336 -13.53 23.19 0.69
CA LYS A 336 -13.32 21.82 1.20
C LYS A 336 -13.99 20.80 0.30
N LEU A 337 -13.53 19.57 0.36
CA LEU A 337 -14.19 18.42 -0.25
C LEU A 337 -15.50 18.12 0.49
N SER A 338 -16.51 17.64 -0.25
CA SER A 338 -17.82 17.22 0.27
C SER A 338 -18.17 15.80 -0.21
N GLU A 339 -19.29 15.27 0.22
CA GLU A 339 -19.78 13.99 -0.29
C GLU A 339 -20.04 13.98 -1.80
N SER A 340 -20.36 15.15 -2.37
CA SER A 340 -20.58 15.32 -3.80
C SER A 340 -19.29 15.53 -4.61
N SER A 341 -18.12 15.66 -3.94
CA SER A 341 -16.86 15.89 -4.62
C SER A 341 -16.46 14.69 -5.48
N LYS A 342 -16.04 14.98 -6.71
CA LYS A 342 -15.61 13.99 -7.70
C LYS A 342 -14.39 14.48 -8.44
N ALA A 343 -13.41 13.61 -8.59
CA ALA A 343 -12.30 13.82 -9.52
C ALA A 343 -12.66 13.25 -10.90
N ARG A 344 -12.16 13.90 -11.93
CA ARG A 344 -12.31 13.45 -13.32
C ARG A 344 -11.04 13.77 -14.08
N ARG A 345 -10.51 12.80 -14.81
CA ARG A 345 -9.40 12.99 -15.73
C ARG A 345 -9.83 13.87 -16.91
N ILE A 346 -9.02 14.90 -17.22
CA ILE A 346 -9.21 15.80 -18.35
C ILE A 346 -8.16 15.51 -19.45
N LEU A 347 -6.91 15.24 -19.03
CA LEU A 347 -5.78 14.87 -19.92
C LEU A 347 -5.05 13.66 -19.37
#